data_bb2c91003dc0c636a41b5d85f3e08149
#
_entry.id   bb2c91003dc0c636a41b5d85f3e08149
#
_cell.length_a   1.000
_cell.length_b   1.000
_cell.length_c   1.000
_cell.angle_alpha   90.00
_cell.angle_beta   90.00
_cell.angle_gamma   90.00
#
_symmetry.space_group_name_H-M   'P 1'
#
loop_
_entity.id
_entity.type
_entity.pdbx_description
1 polymer ?
#
loop_
_entity_poly.entity_id
_entity_poly.type
_entity_poly.pdbx_seq_one_letter_code
_entity_poly.pdbx_strand_id
1 'polypeptide(L)'
;MPPRRSAAAHDARIEGVFSRVDAMTLEDCPIEPGSVRAGQPHARAATHAMARDGLASTHLWECSAGAFAWRFSVEETVLILDGEVRVTSPGGQVRTLRAGDVGHFPAHTTWLWEVDRHVRKIAFCRREVPWPLRLATRALDRLLERARALRPAGGAWPRPGRDAGMSSSP
;
A
#
# COMPACT_ATOMS: atom_id res chain seq x y z
N MET A 1 -36.74 19.10 -16.59
CA MET A 1 -35.39 19.69 -16.65
C MET A 1 -34.63 19.20 -15.42
N PRO A 2 -33.73 18.22 -15.53
CA PRO A 2 -32.98 17.72 -14.36
C PRO A 2 -31.88 18.73 -13.96
N PRO A 3 -31.57 18.87 -12.68
CA PRO A 3 -30.55 19.82 -12.21
C PRO A 3 -29.17 19.39 -12.71
N ARG A 4 -28.44 20.34 -13.28
CA ARG A 4 -27.03 20.21 -13.66
C ARG A 4 -26.22 19.85 -12.39
N ARG A 5 -25.59 18.67 -12.36
CA ARG A 5 -24.60 18.30 -11.36
C ARG A 5 -23.46 19.31 -11.46
N SER A 6 -23.25 20.04 -10.38
CA SER A 6 -22.21 21.03 -10.21
C SER A 6 -20.83 20.42 -10.48
N ALA A 7 -20.05 21.05 -11.36
CA ALA A 7 -18.66 20.74 -11.63
C ALA A 7 -17.70 21.06 -10.44
N ALA A 8 -18.24 21.49 -9.31
CA ALA A 8 -17.48 21.91 -8.13
C ALA A 8 -16.97 20.75 -7.24
N ALA A 9 -17.29 19.50 -7.57
CA ALA A 9 -16.83 18.33 -6.79
C ALA A 9 -15.47 17.76 -7.27
N HIS A 10 -14.82 18.36 -8.27
CA HIS A 10 -13.59 17.84 -8.85
C HIS A 10 -12.30 18.47 -8.31
N ASP A 11 -12.43 19.48 -7.47
CA ASP A 11 -11.28 20.18 -6.88
C ASP A 11 -11.14 19.92 -5.37
N ALA A 12 -11.52 18.74 -4.92
CA ALA A 12 -11.09 18.25 -3.60
C ALA A 12 -9.57 18.12 -3.66
N ARG A 13 -8.89 19.02 -2.98
CA ARG A 13 -7.45 19.22 -2.88
C ARG A 13 -6.72 17.87 -2.87
N ILE A 14 -5.71 17.77 -3.71
CA ILE A 14 -4.75 16.66 -3.69
C ILE A 14 -3.86 16.93 -2.47
N GLU A 15 -4.37 16.60 -1.30
CA GLU A 15 -3.59 16.67 -0.06
C GLU A 15 -2.99 15.28 0.21
N GLY A 16 -1.70 15.26 0.58
CA GLY A 16 -1.05 14.05 1.04
C GLY A 16 -1.61 13.61 2.40
N VAL A 17 -1.64 12.32 2.64
CA VAL A 17 -1.97 11.75 3.95
C VAL A 17 -0.67 11.44 4.68
N PHE A 18 -0.49 12.00 5.87
CA PHE A 18 0.71 11.82 6.69
C PHE A 18 0.31 11.33 8.07
N SER A 19 0.92 10.25 8.53
CA SER A 19 0.68 9.68 9.86
C SER A 19 1.98 9.15 10.44
N ARG A 20 2.12 9.28 11.74
CA ARG A 20 3.12 8.51 12.49
C ARG A 20 2.55 7.14 12.78
N VAL A 21 3.34 6.10 12.56
CA VAL A 21 2.93 4.71 12.81
C VAL A 21 2.42 4.53 14.24
N ASP A 22 3.08 5.17 15.22
CA ASP A 22 2.73 5.06 16.64
C ASP A 22 1.46 5.82 17.02
N ALA A 23 1.01 6.75 16.17
CA ALA A 23 -0.19 7.54 16.40
C ALA A 23 -1.44 6.95 15.71
N MET A 24 -1.30 5.87 14.95
CA MET A 24 -2.43 5.22 14.29
C MET A 24 -3.22 4.37 15.28
N THR A 25 -4.53 4.60 15.35
CA THR A 25 -5.44 3.79 16.16
C THR A 25 -5.74 2.49 15.46
N LEU A 26 -5.36 1.37 16.07
CA LEU A 26 -5.61 0.04 15.56
C LEU A 26 -6.96 -0.47 16.06
N GLU A 27 -7.74 -1.01 15.15
CA GLU A 27 -9.02 -1.67 15.41
C GLU A 27 -8.87 -3.18 15.25
N ASP A 28 -9.73 -3.96 15.92
CA ASP A 28 -9.72 -5.40 15.80
C ASP A 28 -9.94 -5.84 14.35
N CYS A 29 -9.06 -6.73 13.89
CA CYS A 29 -9.11 -7.35 12.56
C CYS A 29 -9.03 -8.86 12.73
N PRO A 30 -10.11 -9.51 13.19
CA PRO A 30 -10.08 -10.90 13.63
C PRO A 30 -9.69 -11.83 12.48
N ILE A 31 -8.80 -12.77 12.80
CA ILE A 31 -8.46 -13.86 11.91
C ILE A 31 -9.63 -14.85 11.91
N GLU A 32 -10.04 -15.30 10.72
CA GLU A 32 -11.12 -16.27 10.59
C GLU A 32 -10.80 -17.54 11.42
N PRO A 33 -11.71 -17.98 12.32
CA PRO A 33 -11.44 -19.12 13.20
C PRO A 33 -11.02 -20.39 12.45
N GLY A 34 -11.60 -20.66 11.30
CA GLY A 34 -11.24 -21.82 10.45
C GLY A 34 -9.83 -21.75 9.85
N SER A 35 -9.21 -20.59 9.85
CA SER A 35 -7.84 -20.37 9.38
C SER A 35 -6.79 -20.55 10.46
N VAL A 36 -7.17 -20.50 11.76
CA VAL A 36 -6.24 -20.67 12.87
C VAL A 36 -5.74 -22.12 12.93
N ARG A 37 -4.44 -22.29 13.12
CA ARG A 37 -3.75 -23.59 13.20
C ARG A 37 -3.21 -23.85 14.60
N ALA A 38 -2.80 -22.80 15.32
CA ALA A 38 -2.32 -22.93 16.69
C ALA A 38 -2.44 -21.58 17.43
N GLY A 39 -2.58 -21.65 18.76
CA GLY A 39 -2.66 -20.47 19.61
C GLY A 39 -3.99 -19.72 19.48
N GLN A 40 -3.97 -18.46 19.91
CA GLN A 40 -5.08 -17.53 19.80
C GLN A 40 -4.56 -16.21 19.23
N PRO A 41 -4.21 -16.17 17.94
CA PRO A 41 -3.67 -14.96 17.33
C PRO A 41 -4.72 -13.86 17.35
N HIS A 42 -4.36 -12.71 17.93
CA HIS A 42 -5.17 -11.51 17.94
C HIS A 42 -4.56 -10.48 16.98
N ALA A 43 -5.26 -10.19 15.92
CA ALA A 43 -4.81 -9.24 14.91
C ALA A 43 -5.59 -7.93 15.01
N ARG A 44 -4.89 -6.81 14.76
CA ARG A 44 -5.44 -5.46 14.68
C ARG A 44 -4.90 -4.74 13.45
N ALA A 45 -5.68 -3.82 12.90
CA ALA A 45 -5.32 -3.08 11.71
C ALA A 45 -5.79 -1.63 11.76
N ALA A 46 -5.11 -0.77 11.02
CA ALA A 46 -5.55 0.58 10.71
C ALA A 46 -5.30 0.88 9.24
N THR A 47 -6.27 1.48 8.55
CA THR A 47 -6.07 1.99 7.20
C THR A 47 -5.37 3.33 7.28
N HIS A 48 -4.19 3.44 6.64
CA HIS A 48 -3.48 4.70 6.50
C HIS A 48 -4.04 5.52 5.32
N ALA A 49 -4.09 4.91 4.15
CA ALA A 49 -4.54 5.58 2.93
C ALA A 49 -5.15 4.60 1.94
N MET A 50 -6.02 5.13 1.08
CA MET A 50 -6.58 4.41 -0.05
C MET A 50 -6.42 5.25 -1.32
N ALA A 51 -6.02 4.62 -2.42
CA ALA A 51 -5.96 5.26 -3.73
C ALA A 51 -7.37 5.69 -4.17
N ARG A 52 -7.45 6.77 -4.96
CA ARG A 52 -8.74 7.33 -5.43
C ARG A 52 -9.58 6.34 -6.25
N ASP A 53 -8.92 5.47 -6.98
CA ASP A 53 -9.55 4.40 -7.78
C ASP A 53 -9.91 3.15 -6.95
N GLY A 54 -9.54 3.13 -5.65
CA GLY A 54 -9.76 2.00 -4.77
C GLY A 54 -8.90 0.77 -5.08
N LEU A 55 -7.91 0.90 -5.99
CA LEU A 55 -7.10 -0.23 -6.43
C LEU A 55 -5.86 -0.46 -5.57
N ALA A 56 -5.46 0.52 -4.77
CA ALA A 56 -4.35 0.39 -3.85
C ALA A 56 -4.70 0.97 -2.48
N SER A 57 -4.13 0.40 -1.43
CA SER A 57 -4.27 0.89 -0.07
C SER A 57 -3.04 0.57 0.77
N THR A 58 -2.86 1.34 1.84
CA THR A 58 -1.78 1.14 2.80
C THR A 58 -2.38 0.94 4.18
N HIS A 59 -1.93 -0.08 4.88
CA HIS A 59 -2.42 -0.46 6.20
C HIS A 59 -1.28 -0.67 7.18
N LEU A 60 -1.48 -0.26 8.42
CA LEU A 60 -0.73 -0.78 9.56
C LEU A 60 -1.47 -2.02 10.06
N TRP A 61 -0.73 -3.09 10.33
CA TRP A 61 -1.28 -4.34 10.85
C TRP A 61 -0.33 -4.95 11.88
N GLU A 62 -0.88 -5.53 12.91
CA GLU A 62 -0.13 -6.27 13.92
C GLU A 62 -0.87 -7.53 14.34
N CYS A 63 -0.12 -8.50 14.88
CA CYS A 63 -0.68 -9.75 15.39
C CYS A 63 0.14 -10.28 16.56
N SER A 64 -0.56 -10.82 17.56
CA SER A 64 0.05 -11.55 18.68
C SER A 64 0.43 -12.98 18.28
N ALA A 65 1.02 -13.75 19.24
CA ALA A 65 1.45 -15.12 19.05
C ALA A 65 0.32 -16.04 18.54
N GLY A 66 0.66 -16.87 17.56
CA GLY A 66 -0.22 -17.87 16.98
C GLY A 66 0.18 -18.30 15.58
N ALA A 67 -0.50 -19.32 15.05
CA ALA A 67 -0.31 -19.78 13.68
C ALA A 67 -1.65 -19.81 12.94
N PHE A 68 -1.65 -19.35 11.70
CA PHE A 68 -2.85 -19.27 10.88
C PHE A 68 -2.54 -19.31 9.38
N ALA A 69 -3.48 -19.82 8.60
CA ALA A 69 -3.44 -19.75 7.16
C ALA A 69 -4.00 -18.38 6.69
N TRP A 70 -3.17 -17.56 6.05
CA TRP A 70 -3.58 -16.27 5.55
C TRP A 70 -3.78 -16.31 4.03
N ARG A 71 -5.00 -16.01 3.59
CA ARG A 71 -5.33 -15.93 2.17
C ARG A 71 -5.20 -14.48 1.69
N PHE A 72 -4.28 -14.24 0.78
CA PHE A 72 -4.14 -12.96 0.11
C PHE A 72 -5.16 -12.84 -1.02
N SER A 73 -6.19 -12.01 -0.85
CA SER A 73 -7.18 -11.73 -1.89
C SER A 73 -6.69 -10.72 -2.93
N VAL A 74 -5.66 -9.96 -2.59
CA VAL A 74 -4.98 -8.95 -3.41
C VAL A 74 -3.47 -9.14 -3.30
N GLU A 75 -2.70 -8.57 -4.21
CA GLU A 75 -1.24 -8.49 -4.03
C GLU A 75 -0.93 -7.65 -2.79
N GLU A 76 -0.01 -8.12 -1.98
CA GLU A 76 0.41 -7.42 -0.77
C GLU A 76 1.93 -7.42 -0.66
N THR A 77 2.51 -6.23 -0.55
CA THR A 77 3.91 -6.05 -0.17
C THR A 77 3.95 -5.56 1.27
N VAL A 78 4.73 -6.22 2.12
CA VAL A 78 4.85 -5.86 3.52
C VAL A 78 6.26 -5.39 3.84
N LEU A 79 6.37 -4.42 4.72
CA LEU A 79 7.59 -4.07 5.44
C LEU A 79 7.37 -4.39 6.92
N ILE A 80 8.18 -5.27 7.47
CA ILE A 80 8.13 -5.59 8.90
C ILE A 80 8.73 -4.41 9.68
N LEU A 81 7.97 -3.88 10.62
CA LEU A 81 8.37 -2.75 11.46
C LEU A 81 8.95 -3.22 12.79
N ASP A 82 8.38 -4.28 13.36
CA ASP A 82 8.75 -4.81 14.65
C ASP A 82 8.34 -6.28 14.79
N GLY A 83 9.07 -7.04 15.62
CA GLY A 83 8.87 -8.47 15.81
C GLY A 83 9.37 -9.31 14.63
N GLU A 84 8.87 -10.53 14.56
CA GLU A 84 9.19 -11.47 13.49
C GLU A 84 8.03 -12.41 13.19
N VAL A 85 8.01 -12.93 11.97
CA VAL A 85 7.05 -13.94 11.53
C VAL A 85 7.73 -14.97 10.63
N ARG A 86 7.43 -16.23 10.83
CA ARG A 86 7.78 -17.31 9.92
C ARG A 86 6.63 -17.51 8.94
N VAL A 87 6.93 -17.44 7.65
CA VAL A 87 5.95 -17.63 6.57
C VAL A 87 6.32 -18.86 5.75
N THR A 88 5.33 -19.69 5.43
CA THR A 88 5.48 -20.85 4.55
C THR A 88 4.62 -20.66 3.32
N SER A 89 5.25 -20.72 2.15
CA SER A 89 4.57 -20.59 0.86
C SER A 89 3.69 -21.80 0.54
N PRO A 90 2.76 -21.70 -0.43
CA PRO A 90 2.00 -22.84 -0.94
C PRO A 90 2.88 -24.00 -1.43
N GLY A 91 4.08 -23.68 -1.90
CA GLY A 91 5.07 -24.69 -2.34
C GLY A 91 5.99 -25.21 -1.22
N GLY A 92 5.71 -24.88 0.06
CA GLY A 92 6.47 -25.36 1.21
C GLY A 92 7.77 -24.60 1.50
N GLN A 93 8.07 -23.53 0.77
CA GLN A 93 9.25 -22.71 1.05
C GLN A 93 9.03 -21.89 2.33
N VAL A 94 9.95 -22.00 3.28
CA VAL A 94 9.90 -21.30 4.57
C VAL A 94 10.82 -20.09 4.54
N ARG A 95 10.36 -18.97 5.10
CA ARG A 95 11.14 -17.74 5.33
C ARG A 95 10.75 -17.13 6.68
N THR A 96 11.73 -16.59 7.38
CA THR A 96 11.50 -15.75 8.55
C THR A 96 11.71 -14.28 8.13
N LEU A 97 10.73 -13.46 8.37
CA LEU A 97 10.79 -12.02 8.15
C LEU A 97 10.91 -11.31 9.49
N ARG A 98 11.86 -10.39 9.59
CA ARG A 98 12.16 -9.58 10.79
C ARG A 98 12.03 -8.10 10.49
N ALA A 99 12.07 -7.29 11.51
CA ALA A 99 12.09 -5.82 11.36
C ALA A 99 13.13 -5.39 10.32
N GLY A 100 12.68 -4.60 9.32
CA GLY A 100 13.44 -4.17 8.15
C GLY A 100 13.31 -5.07 6.91
N ASP A 101 12.78 -6.29 7.05
CA ASP A 101 12.57 -7.17 5.89
C ASP A 101 11.33 -6.77 5.09
N VAL A 102 11.43 -6.97 3.79
CA VAL A 102 10.31 -6.79 2.84
C VAL A 102 9.89 -8.14 2.28
N GLY A 103 8.60 -8.43 2.33
CA GLY A 103 7.99 -9.60 1.71
C GLY A 103 6.94 -9.21 0.67
N HIS A 104 6.83 -9.99 -0.40
CA HIS A 104 5.77 -9.83 -1.41
C HIS A 104 4.94 -11.10 -1.51
N PHE A 105 3.64 -10.97 -1.42
CA PHE A 105 2.67 -12.05 -1.44
C PHE A 105 1.72 -11.86 -2.62
N PRO A 106 1.75 -12.77 -3.61
CA PRO A 106 0.86 -12.70 -4.77
C PRO A 106 -0.61 -12.86 -4.39
N ALA A 107 -1.48 -12.18 -5.14
CA ALA A 107 -2.92 -12.33 -4.99
C ALA A 107 -3.36 -13.80 -5.18
N HIS A 108 -4.47 -14.16 -4.54
CA HIS A 108 -5.11 -15.48 -4.61
C HIS A 108 -4.25 -16.64 -4.10
N THR A 109 -3.20 -16.36 -3.31
CA THR A 109 -2.38 -17.36 -2.64
C THR A 109 -2.71 -17.48 -1.16
N THR A 110 -2.44 -18.65 -0.58
CA THR A 110 -2.60 -18.90 0.85
C THR A 110 -1.25 -19.30 1.44
N TRP A 111 -0.84 -18.60 2.48
CA TRP A 111 0.43 -18.81 3.17
C TRP A 111 0.17 -19.17 4.63
N LEU A 112 0.99 -20.04 5.19
CA LEU A 112 1.00 -20.25 6.64
C LEU A 112 1.84 -19.15 7.29
N TRP A 113 1.27 -18.47 8.28
CA TRP A 113 1.90 -17.46 9.11
C TRP A 113 2.05 -18.00 10.53
N GLU A 114 3.24 -17.93 11.08
CA GLU A 114 3.56 -18.38 12.43
C GLU A 114 4.29 -17.26 13.16
N VAL A 115 3.64 -16.72 14.18
CA VAL A 115 4.12 -15.61 15.01
C VAL A 115 4.44 -16.17 16.38
N ASP A 116 5.71 -16.12 16.78
CA ASP A 116 6.14 -16.65 18.09
C ASP A 116 5.72 -15.75 19.24
N ARG A 117 5.83 -14.45 19.10
CA ARG A 117 5.42 -13.46 20.11
C ARG A 117 4.53 -12.40 19.54
N HIS A 118 5.04 -11.62 18.61
CA HIS A 118 4.28 -10.60 17.93
C HIS A 118 4.96 -10.18 16.63
N VAL A 119 4.19 -9.60 15.72
CA VAL A 119 4.68 -8.97 14.49
C VAL A 119 3.88 -7.73 14.18
N ARG A 120 4.55 -6.67 13.73
CA ARG A 120 3.94 -5.42 13.25
C ARG A 120 4.50 -5.07 11.88
N LYS A 121 3.62 -4.72 10.94
CA LYS A 121 4.00 -4.45 9.55
C LYS A 121 3.22 -3.28 8.96
N ILE A 122 3.80 -2.62 7.96
CA ILE A 122 3.07 -1.85 6.95
C ILE A 122 2.78 -2.79 5.79
N ALA A 123 1.54 -2.78 5.32
CA ALA A 123 1.08 -3.52 4.16
C ALA A 123 0.66 -2.57 3.05
N PHE A 124 1.24 -2.75 1.87
CA PHE A 124 0.87 -2.07 0.63
C PHE A 124 0.06 -3.05 -0.21
N CYS A 125 -1.24 -2.86 -0.24
CA CYS A 125 -2.19 -3.72 -0.93
C CYS A 125 -2.53 -3.17 -2.30
N ARG A 126 -2.59 -4.03 -3.31
CA ARG A 126 -2.94 -3.68 -4.67
C ARG A 126 -3.91 -4.69 -5.26
N ARG A 127 -5.06 -4.22 -5.73
CA ARG A 127 -6.02 -5.04 -6.48
C ARG A 127 -5.55 -5.22 -7.91
N GLU A 128 -5.69 -6.43 -8.43
CA GLU A 128 -5.42 -6.69 -9.84
C GLU A 128 -6.50 -6.06 -10.72
N VAL A 129 -6.06 -5.35 -11.74
CA VAL A 129 -6.96 -4.87 -12.79
C VAL A 129 -7.23 -6.04 -13.76
N PRO A 130 -8.49 -6.37 -14.07
CA PRO A 130 -8.82 -7.40 -15.06
C PRO A 130 -8.08 -7.20 -16.38
N TRP A 131 -7.58 -8.29 -16.96
CA TRP A 131 -6.70 -8.24 -18.13
C TRP A 131 -7.23 -7.43 -19.34
N PRO A 132 -8.56 -7.42 -19.66
CA PRO A 132 -9.05 -6.58 -20.75
C PRO A 132 -8.85 -5.08 -20.49
N LEU A 133 -9.07 -4.65 -19.23
CA LEU A 133 -8.85 -3.27 -18.81
C LEU A 133 -7.37 -2.89 -18.83
N ARG A 134 -6.47 -3.83 -18.49
CA ARG A 134 -5.02 -3.59 -18.57
C ARG A 134 -4.56 -3.38 -20.02
N LEU A 135 -5.16 -4.06 -20.98
CA LEU A 135 -4.89 -3.83 -22.41
C LEU A 135 -5.37 -2.47 -22.86
N ALA A 136 -6.57 -2.08 -22.45
CA ALA A 136 -7.14 -0.77 -22.78
C ALA A 136 -6.30 0.38 -22.19
N THR A 137 -5.89 0.27 -20.91
CA THR A 137 -5.04 1.30 -20.27
C THR A 137 -3.68 1.40 -20.95
N ARG A 138 -3.01 0.27 -21.26
CA ARG A 138 -1.73 0.28 -21.98
C ARG A 138 -1.84 0.88 -23.39
N ALA A 139 -2.94 0.63 -24.10
CA ALA A 139 -3.17 1.25 -25.41
C ALA A 139 -3.37 2.75 -25.28
N LEU A 140 -4.13 3.19 -24.27
CA LEU A 140 -4.35 4.61 -23.98
C LEU A 140 -3.05 5.31 -23.57
N ASP A 141 -2.25 4.70 -22.70
CA ASP A 141 -0.95 5.25 -22.27
C ASP A 141 -0.02 5.47 -23.46
N ARG A 142 0.08 4.50 -24.37
CA ARG A 142 0.87 4.64 -25.61
C ARG A 142 0.37 5.78 -26.50
N LEU A 143 -0.95 5.97 -26.59
CA LEU A 143 -1.53 7.07 -27.34
C LEU A 143 -1.23 8.42 -26.69
N LEU A 144 -1.33 8.50 -25.37
CA LEU A 144 -1.01 9.70 -24.61
C LEU A 144 0.49 10.05 -24.66
N GLU A 145 1.37 9.06 -24.60
CA GLU A 145 2.82 9.26 -24.77
C GLU A 145 3.14 9.79 -26.17
N ARG A 146 2.53 9.24 -27.21
CA ARG A 146 2.68 9.74 -28.59
C ARG A 146 2.16 11.18 -28.73
N ALA A 147 1.01 11.47 -28.11
CA ALA A 147 0.45 12.82 -28.12
C ALA A 147 1.32 13.81 -27.34
N ARG A 148 1.96 13.40 -26.23
CA ARG A 148 2.93 14.21 -25.47
C ARG A 148 4.22 14.45 -26.26
N ALA A 149 4.73 13.45 -26.96
CA ALA A 149 5.92 13.58 -27.82
C ALA A 149 5.72 14.54 -29.00
N LEU A 150 4.47 14.75 -29.43
CA LEU A 150 4.11 15.69 -30.49
C LEU A 150 3.86 17.12 -29.98
N ARG A 151 3.86 17.36 -28.67
CA ARG A 151 3.76 18.71 -28.10
C ARG A 151 5.15 19.38 -28.16
N PRO A 152 5.27 20.57 -28.76
CA PRO A 152 6.54 21.29 -28.73
C PRO A 152 6.92 21.58 -27.28
N ALA A 153 8.21 21.52 -26.98
CA ALA A 153 8.79 21.77 -25.66
C ALA A 153 8.55 23.23 -25.24
N GLY A 154 7.39 23.48 -24.63
CA GLY A 154 7.01 24.77 -24.09
C GLY A 154 6.82 24.65 -22.59
N GLY A 155 7.74 25.23 -21.82
CA GLY A 155 7.61 25.42 -20.38
C GLY A 155 8.58 24.57 -19.54
N ALA A 156 9.84 24.98 -19.54
CA ALA A 156 10.75 24.59 -18.48
C ALA A 156 10.21 25.13 -17.15
N TRP A 157 9.99 24.24 -16.17
CA TRP A 157 9.68 24.62 -14.80
C TRP A 157 10.75 25.59 -14.30
N PRO A 158 10.39 26.78 -13.75
CA PRO A 158 11.38 27.71 -13.23
C PRO A 158 12.16 27.03 -12.09
N ARG A 159 13.48 26.97 -12.23
CA ARG A 159 14.35 26.54 -11.15
C ARG A 159 14.22 27.55 -10.02
N PRO A 160 14.05 27.12 -8.75
CA PRO A 160 14.11 28.05 -7.62
C PRO A 160 15.46 28.73 -7.62
N GLY A 161 15.45 30.07 -7.65
CA GLY A 161 16.64 30.90 -7.68
C GLY A 161 17.55 30.61 -6.47
N ARG A 162 18.82 30.38 -6.73
CA ARG A 162 19.88 30.50 -5.73
C ARG A 162 20.19 31.98 -5.57
N ASP A 163 19.51 32.63 -4.67
CA ASP A 163 19.93 33.94 -4.20
C ASP A 163 19.60 34.06 -2.72
N ALA A 164 20.59 33.78 -1.91
CA ALA A 164 20.75 34.36 -0.60
C ALA A 164 22.24 34.60 -0.41
N GLY A 165 22.70 35.68 -0.99
CA GLY A 165 23.98 36.27 -0.65
C GLY A 165 24.01 36.62 0.83
N MET A 166 24.86 35.98 1.61
CA MET A 166 25.28 36.45 2.91
C MET A 166 26.11 37.72 2.71
N SER A 167 25.54 38.87 3.00
CA SER A 167 26.28 40.12 3.22
C SER A 167 26.73 40.14 4.70
N SER A 168 27.99 39.84 4.91
CA SER A 168 28.72 40.20 6.11
C SER A 168 29.28 41.60 5.91
N SER A 169 29.05 42.53 6.83
CA SER A 169 29.92 43.69 7.11
C SER A 169 29.38 44.58 8.22
N PRO A 170 30.28 45.40 8.78
CA PRO A 170 31.48 45.15 9.60
C PRO A 170 31.22 45.37 11.07
#